data_c9b8c7247eb84b71b63de748d010ecc6
#
_entry.id   c9b8c7247eb84b71b63de748d010ecc6
#
_cell.length_a   1.000
_cell.length_b   1.000
_cell.length_c   1.000
_cell.angle_alpha   90.00
_cell.angle_beta   90.00
_cell.angle_gamma   90.00
#
_symmetry.space_group_name_H-M   'P 1'
#
loop_
_entity.id
_entity.type
_entity.pdbx_description
1 polymer ?
#
loop_
_entity_poly.entity_id
_entity_poly.type
_entity_poly.pdbx_seq_one_letter_code
_entity_poly.pdbx_strand_id
1 'polypeptide(L)'
;GVRDILILCADGLSGIKESIAAAYPNTEYQRCIVHQVRNTLKYVAEKDKKAFANDLKSIYHAPNEESGYERMQSVTKKWQEKYPNAMRRWEENWDVLSPMFKFSAEVRKVMYTTNAIESLNSVLRRLNSQRSVFPSDTALLKALYLATFEATKKWTMPLRNWGRVTESCQLCMMDDLFSIYFYICIV
;
A
#
# COMPACT_ATOMS: atom_id res chain seq x y z
N GLY A 1 -4.22 21.50 5.50
CA GLY A 1 -4.54 20.11 5.20
C GLY A 1 -3.73 19.63 4.01
N VAL A 2 -3.83 18.35 3.68
CA VAL A 2 -3.21 17.75 2.49
C VAL A 2 -3.92 18.32 1.27
N ARG A 3 -3.17 18.88 0.33
CA ARG A 3 -3.71 19.49 -0.90
C ARG A 3 -3.78 18.49 -2.03
N ASP A 4 -2.76 17.63 -2.14
CA ASP A 4 -2.67 16.62 -3.17
C ASP A 4 -1.90 15.40 -2.66
N ILE A 5 -2.16 14.23 -3.28
CA ILE A 5 -1.53 12.96 -2.98
C ILE A 5 -1.07 12.34 -4.29
N LEU A 6 0.22 12.05 -4.42
CA LEU A 6 0.76 11.42 -5.62
C LEU A 6 0.27 9.98 -5.78
N ILE A 7 0.45 9.19 -4.71
CA ILE A 7 0.11 7.76 -4.70
C ILE A 7 -0.62 7.44 -3.41
N LEU A 8 -1.76 6.78 -3.52
CA LEU A 8 -2.48 6.26 -2.37
C LEU A 8 -2.54 4.73 -2.45
N CYS A 9 -1.77 4.09 -1.55
CA CYS A 9 -1.79 2.64 -1.41
C CYS A 9 -2.84 2.24 -0.38
N ALA A 10 -3.91 1.56 -0.81
CA ALA A 10 -4.96 1.13 0.10
C ALA A 10 -5.26 -0.37 -0.01
N ASP A 11 -5.84 -0.92 1.06
CA ASP A 11 -6.45 -2.25 1.01
C ASP A 11 -7.65 -2.21 0.05
N GLY A 12 -8.02 -3.34 -0.52
CA GLY A 12 -9.08 -3.41 -1.53
C GLY A 12 -10.49 -3.26 -0.96
N LEU A 13 -10.74 -2.19 -0.24
CA LEU A 13 -12.06 -1.84 0.25
C LEU A 13 -12.97 -1.37 -0.88
N SER A 14 -14.22 -1.81 -0.88
CA SER A 14 -15.23 -1.37 -1.84
C SER A 14 -15.46 0.14 -1.70
N GLY A 15 -15.51 0.85 -2.84
CA GLY A 15 -15.74 2.31 -2.89
C GLY A 15 -14.51 3.17 -2.60
N ILE A 16 -13.37 2.58 -2.21
CA ILE A 16 -12.17 3.37 -1.89
C ILE A 16 -11.59 4.09 -3.11
N LYS A 17 -11.59 3.43 -4.27
CA LYS A 17 -11.07 3.98 -5.54
C LYS A 17 -11.91 5.20 -5.96
N GLU A 18 -13.21 5.08 -5.89
CA GLU A 18 -14.17 6.15 -6.20
C GLU A 18 -14.05 7.33 -5.21
N SER A 19 -13.87 7.02 -3.93
CA SER A 19 -13.68 8.05 -2.89
C SER A 19 -12.37 8.82 -3.09
N ILE A 20 -11.29 8.13 -3.47
CA ILE A 20 -10.01 8.76 -3.79
C ILE A 20 -10.16 9.65 -5.02
N ALA A 21 -10.75 9.15 -6.10
CA ALA A 21 -10.94 9.91 -7.33
C ALA A 21 -11.80 11.17 -7.11
N ALA A 22 -12.77 11.12 -6.20
CA ALA A 22 -13.59 12.27 -5.85
C ALA A 22 -12.86 13.33 -5.02
N ALA A 23 -11.99 12.89 -4.08
CA ALA A 23 -11.27 13.79 -3.17
C ALA A 23 -9.93 14.29 -3.74
N TYR A 24 -9.24 13.45 -4.48
CA TYR A 24 -7.91 13.67 -5.05
C TYR A 24 -7.83 13.11 -6.47
N PRO A 25 -8.39 13.82 -7.47
CA PRO A 25 -8.55 13.32 -8.85
C PRO A 25 -7.24 12.98 -9.56
N ASN A 26 -6.13 13.60 -9.16
CA ASN A 26 -4.81 13.36 -9.72
C ASN A 26 -4.01 12.22 -9.04
N THR A 27 -4.58 11.61 -8.00
CA THR A 27 -3.92 10.57 -7.22
C THR A 27 -3.90 9.24 -7.96
N GLU A 28 -2.72 8.64 -8.10
CA GLU A 28 -2.61 7.25 -8.56
C GLU A 28 -3.05 6.30 -7.44
N TYR A 29 -4.10 5.52 -7.71
CA TYR A 29 -4.53 4.48 -6.79
C TYR A 29 -3.71 3.21 -6.99
N GLN A 30 -3.12 2.72 -5.92
CA GLN A 30 -2.37 1.47 -5.87
C GLN A 30 -2.97 0.52 -4.85
N ARG A 31 -3.37 -0.66 -5.26
CA ARG A 31 -3.76 -1.70 -4.32
C ARG A 31 -2.55 -2.17 -3.51
N CYS A 32 -2.70 -2.27 -2.21
CA CYS A 32 -1.60 -2.64 -1.31
C CYS A 32 -1.09 -4.06 -1.60
N ILE A 33 0.15 -4.15 -2.08
CA ILE A 33 0.81 -5.42 -2.41
C ILE A 33 0.97 -6.30 -1.17
N VAL A 34 1.28 -5.71 -0.02
CA VAL A 34 1.46 -6.46 1.24
C VAL A 34 0.17 -7.16 1.64
N HIS A 35 -0.97 -6.45 1.57
CA HIS A 35 -2.28 -7.05 1.85
C HIS A 35 -2.67 -8.08 0.80
N GLN A 36 -2.37 -7.84 -0.48
CA GLN A 36 -2.61 -8.81 -1.55
C GLN A 36 -1.85 -10.12 -1.30
N VAL A 37 -0.55 -10.04 -0.97
CA VAL A 37 0.28 -11.21 -0.61
C VAL A 37 -0.27 -11.92 0.63
N ARG A 38 -0.54 -11.20 1.71
CA ARG A 38 -1.10 -11.77 2.94
C ARG A 38 -2.43 -12.49 2.69
N ASN A 39 -3.29 -11.90 1.89
CA ASN A 39 -4.58 -12.50 1.54
C ASN A 39 -4.42 -13.76 0.68
N THR A 40 -3.48 -13.76 -0.27
CA THR A 40 -3.15 -14.92 -1.09
C THR A 40 -2.66 -16.08 -0.24
N LEU A 41 -1.74 -15.82 0.70
CA LEU A 41 -1.16 -16.84 1.56
C LEU A 41 -2.17 -17.50 2.53
N LYS A 42 -3.36 -16.93 2.72
CA LYS A 42 -4.45 -17.59 3.47
C LYS A 42 -4.98 -18.85 2.79
N TYR A 43 -4.81 -18.95 1.47
CA TYR A 43 -5.24 -20.12 0.68
C TYR A 43 -4.14 -21.17 0.53
N VAL A 44 -2.96 -20.94 1.12
CA VAL A 44 -1.77 -21.79 0.97
C VAL A 44 -1.46 -22.49 2.28
N ALA A 45 -1.21 -23.81 2.23
CA ALA A 45 -0.83 -24.59 3.40
C ALA A 45 0.50 -24.10 3.98
N GLU A 46 0.65 -24.18 5.31
CA GLU A 46 1.79 -23.61 6.05
C GLU A 46 3.15 -24.05 5.48
N LYS A 47 3.28 -25.33 5.14
CA LYS A 47 4.52 -25.92 4.58
C LYS A 47 4.96 -25.28 3.27
N ASP A 48 4.04 -24.73 2.48
CA ASP A 48 4.30 -24.16 1.17
C ASP A 48 4.36 -22.62 1.17
N LYS A 49 3.91 -21.97 2.24
CA LYS A 49 3.83 -20.49 2.32
C LYS A 49 5.13 -19.80 1.99
N LYS A 50 6.26 -20.31 2.48
CA LYS A 50 7.57 -19.70 2.23
C LYS A 50 7.96 -19.75 0.75
N ALA A 51 7.76 -20.90 0.11
CA ALA A 51 8.04 -21.08 -1.32
C ALA A 51 7.10 -20.23 -2.16
N PHE A 52 5.80 -20.28 -1.85
CA PHE A 52 4.79 -19.48 -2.54
C PHE A 52 5.04 -17.97 -2.41
N ALA A 53 5.39 -17.49 -1.21
CA ALA A 53 5.72 -16.08 -0.98
C ALA A 53 6.94 -15.62 -1.79
N ASN A 54 7.95 -16.48 -1.95
CA ASN A 54 9.11 -16.17 -2.79
C ASN A 54 8.72 -16.07 -4.27
N ASP A 55 7.84 -16.95 -4.75
CA ASP A 55 7.33 -16.89 -6.12
C ASP A 55 6.49 -15.60 -6.33
N LEU A 56 5.60 -15.24 -5.39
CA LEU A 56 4.88 -13.97 -5.43
C LEU A 56 5.81 -12.76 -5.45
N LYS A 57 6.91 -12.82 -4.67
CA LYS A 57 7.90 -11.76 -4.64
C LYS A 57 8.51 -11.50 -6.02
N SER A 58 8.70 -12.54 -6.82
CA SER A 58 9.22 -12.38 -8.18
C SER A 58 8.31 -11.50 -9.06
N ILE A 59 6.99 -11.54 -8.85
CA ILE A 59 6.01 -10.75 -9.61
C ILE A 59 6.22 -9.26 -9.36
N TYR A 60 6.07 -8.80 -8.12
CA TYR A 60 6.10 -7.37 -7.78
C TYR A 60 7.51 -6.77 -7.71
N HIS A 61 8.57 -7.60 -7.77
CA HIS A 61 9.95 -7.16 -7.96
C HIS A 61 10.40 -7.23 -9.43
N ALA A 62 9.52 -7.50 -10.37
CA ALA A 62 9.84 -7.46 -11.79
C ALA A 62 10.27 -6.05 -12.22
N PRO A 63 11.12 -5.92 -13.25
CA PRO A 63 11.63 -4.61 -13.70
C PRO A 63 10.52 -3.73 -14.29
N ASN A 64 9.56 -4.31 -14.99
CA ASN A 64 8.44 -3.63 -15.65
C ASN A 64 7.16 -4.47 -15.56
N GLU A 65 6.05 -3.90 -16.03
CA GLU A 65 4.73 -4.51 -15.98
C GLU A 65 4.65 -5.80 -16.79
N GLU A 66 5.21 -5.81 -18.00
CA GLU A 66 5.21 -6.98 -18.89
C GLU A 66 5.86 -8.19 -18.22
N SER A 67 7.10 -8.02 -17.72
CA SER A 67 7.81 -9.07 -16.98
C SER A 67 7.06 -9.47 -15.70
N GLY A 68 6.37 -8.53 -15.05
CA GLY A 68 5.53 -8.79 -13.88
C GLY A 68 4.36 -9.69 -14.21
N TYR A 69 3.69 -9.40 -15.33
CA TYR A 69 2.57 -10.20 -15.81
C TYR A 69 2.99 -11.61 -16.23
N GLU A 70 4.08 -11.75 -17.00
CA GLU A 70 4.64 -13.05 -17.36
C GLU A 70 4.99 -13.91 -16.15
N ARG A 71 5.60 -13.30 -15.12
CA ARG A 71 5.90 -13.99 -13.87
C ARG A 71 4.63 -14.40 -13.12
N MET A 72 3.60 -13.55 -13.13
CA MET A 72 2.30 -13.88 -12.54
C MET A 72 1.70 -15.11 -13.22
N GLN A 73 1.70 -15.17 -14.55
CA GLN A 73 1.23 -16.33 -15.31
C GLN A 73 2.05 -17.60 -14.98
N SER A 74 3.38 -17.47 -14.89
CA SER A 74 4.27 -18.59 -14.53
C SER A 74 3.99 -19.12 -13.12
N VAL A 75 3.79 -18.24 -12.16
CA VAL A 75 3.43 -18.59 -10.78
C VAL A 75 2.06 -19.24 -10.72
N THR A 76 1.08 -18.72 -11.46
CA THR A 76 -0.25 -19.32 -11.59
C THR A 76 -0.15 -20.73 -12.11
N LYS A 77 0.54 -20.94 -13.24
CA LYS A 77 0.73 -22.26 -13.84
C LYS A 77 1.43 -23.24 -12.88
N LYS A 78 2.42 -22.78 -12.11
CA LYS A 78 3.16 -23.60 -11.14
C LYS A 78 2.27 -24.10 -10.01
N TRP A 79 1.35 -23.27 -9.53
CA TRP A 79 0.60 -23.54 -8.32
C TRP A 79 -0.88 -23.88 -8.52
N GLN A 80 -1.41 -23.73 -9.74
CA GLN A 80 -2.85 -23.88 -10.03
C GLN A 80 -3.41 -25.28 -9.69
N GLU A 81 -2.62 -26.35 -9.84
CA GLU A 81 -3.07 -27.71 -9.51
C GLU A 81 -3.26 -27.87 -7.99
N LYS A 82 -2.36 -27.25 -7.19
CA LYS A 82 -2.37 -27.40 -5.74
C LYS A 82 -3.23 -26.35 -5.05
N TYR A 83 -3.25 -25.12 -5.57
CA TYR A 83 -3.94 -23.97 -5.00
C TYR A 83 -4.69 -23.17 -6.08
N PRO A 84 -5.73 -23.70 -6.68
CA PRO A 84 -6.39 -23.10 -7.86
C PRO A 84 -6.95 -21.69 -7.60
N ASN A 85 -7.36 -21.41 -6.37
CA ASN A 85 -7.96 -20.11 -6.00
C ASN A 85 -6.95 -19.09 -5.48
N ALA A 86 -5.69 -19.47 -5.25
CA ALA A 86 -4.71 -18.57 -4.66
C ALA A 86 -4.32 -17.42 -5.58
N MET A 87 -4.17 -17.68 -6.88
CA MET A 87 -3.73 -16.69 -7.88
C MET A 87 -4.87 -15.91 -8.53
N ARG A 88 -6.11 -16.41 -8.42
CA ARG A 88 -7.27 -15.79 -9.08
C ARG A 88 -7.39 -14.29 -8.79
N ARG A 89 -7.17 -13.87 -7.53
CA ARG A 89 -7.23 -12.45 -7.15
C ARG A 89 -6.09 -11.60 -7.69
N TRP A 90 -4.99 -12.19 -8.13
CA TRP A 90 -3.91 -11.46 -8.81
C TRP A 90 -4.31 -11.11 -10.24
N GLU A 91 -4.94 -12.06 -10.94
CA GLU A 91 -5.44 -11.86 -12.29
C GLU A 91 -6.61 -10.86 -12.31
N GLU A 92 -7.60 -11.05 -11.43
CA GLU A 92 -8.79 -10.18 -11.33
C GLU A 92 -8.47 -8.73 -10.93
N ASN A 93 -7.34 -8.49 -10.27
CA ASN A 93 -6.95 -7.17 -9.77
C ASN A 93 -5.67 -6.63 -10.41
N TRP A 94 -5.24 -7.20 -11.52
CA TRP A 94 -3.99 -6.77 -12.16
C TRP A 94 -3.98 -5.29 -12.51
N ASP A 95 -5.08 -4.74 -12.97
CA ASP A 95 -5.29 -3.32 -13.30
C ASP A 95 -5.01 -2.35 -12.15
N VAL A 96 -5.25 -2.77 -10.91
CA VAL A 96 -5.01 -1.98 -9.69
C VAL A 96 -3.75 -2.40 -8.94
N LEU A 97 -3.09 -3.49 -9.35
CA LEU A 97 -1.80 -3.93 -8.83
C LEU A 97 -0.64 -3.43 -9.69
N SER A 98 -0.81 -3.40 -11.01
CA SER A 98 0.23 -3.04 -11.97
C SER A 98 0.66 -1.56 -11.97
N PRO A 99 -0.15 -0.57 -11.51
CA PRO A 99 0.30 0.83 -11.49
C PRO A 99 1.64 1.06 -10.80
N MET A 100 2.03 0.21 -9.85
CA MET A 100 3.34 0.28 -9.20
C MET A 100 4.52 0.27 -10.18
N PHE A 101 4.37 -0.35 -11.36
CA PHE A 101 5.43 -0.44 -12.35
C PHE A 101 5.72 0.87 -13.08
N LYS A 102 4.84 1.88 -12.96
CA LYS A 102 5.08 3.25 -13.42
C LYS A 102 6.18 3.95 -12.61
N PHE A 103 6.51 3.44 -11.42
CA PHE A 103 7.41 4.07 -10.48
C PHE A 103 8.75 3.36 -10.37
N SER A 104 9.79 4.13 -10.01
CA SER A 104 11.14 3.60 -9.80
C SER A 104 11.19 2.53 -8.70
N ALA A 105 12.25 1.72 -8.70
CA ALA A 105 12.44 0.67 -7.69
C ALA A 105 12.50 1.24 -6.26
N GLU A 106 13.02 2.46 -6.10
CA GLU A 106 13.10 3.18 -4.82
C GLU A 106 11.71 3.54 -4.30
N VAL A 107 10.85 4.10 -5.15
CA VAL A 107 9.45 4.42 -4.82
C VAL A 107 8.68 3.14 -4.49
N ARG A 108 8.81 2.11 -5.31
CA ARG A 108 8.17 0.81 -5.06
C ARG A 108 8.56 0.20 -3.72
N LYS A 109 9.83 0.35 -3.32
CA LYS A 109 10.30 -0.13 -2.01
C LYS A 109 9.56 0.54 -0.85
N VAL A 110 9.23 1.82 -0.96
CA VAL A 110 8.42 2.52 0.05
C VAL A 110 6.98 1.98 0.06
N MET A 111 6.38 1.75 -1.10
CA MET A 111 5.02 1.16 -1.21
C MET A 111 4.91 -0.22 -0.54
N TYR A 112 6.01 -0.98 -0.47
CA TYR A 112 6.03 -2.29 0.20
C TYR A 112 6.30 -2.19 1.70
N THR A 113 6.43 -0.97 2.25
CA THR A 113 6.75 -0.74 3.66
C THR A 113 5.50 -0.25 4.40
N THR A 114 4.84 -1.12 5.14
CA THR A 114 3.58 -0.80 5.86
C THR A 114 3.80 -0.50 7.34
N ASN A 115 5.03 -0.63 7.87
CA ASN A 115 5.32 -0.62 9.30
C ASN A 115 4.83 0.64 10.03
N ALA A 116 4.98 1.83 9.43
CA ALA A 116 4.56 3.09 10.07
C ALA A 116 3.04 3.15 10.24
N ILE A 117 2.31 2.81 9.17
CA ILE A 117 0.83 2.80 9.18
C ILE A 117 0.29 1.67 10.06
N GLU A 118 0.88 0.48 10.00
CA GLU A 118 0.50 -0.63 10.89
C GLU A 118 0.70 -0.26 12.37
N SER A 119 1.81 0.44 12.69
CA SER A 119 2.08 0.97 14.03
C SER A 119 1.01 1.99 14.45
N LEU A 120 0.68 2.96 13.59
CA LEU A 120 -0.37 3.93 13.85
C LEU A 120 -1.73 3.26 14.03
N ASN A 121 -2.10 2.37 13.12
CA ASN A 121 -3.36 1.64 13.19
C ASN A 121 -3.46 0.81 14.47
N SER A 122 -2.37 0.25 14.98
CA SER A 122 -2.35 -0.46 16.26
C SER A 122 -2.67 0.46 17.45
N VAL A 123 -2.15 1.70 17.41
CA VAL A 123 -2.44 2.72 18.43
C VAL A 123 -3.91 3.15 18.38
N LEU A 124 -4.44 3.40 17.17
CA LEU A 124 -5.85 3.78 16.98
C LEU A 124 -6.81 2.65 17.38
N ARG A 125 -6.49 1.40 17.05
CA ARG A 125 -7.30 0.23 17.52
C ARG A 125 -7.30 0.13 19.03
N ARG A 126 -6.18 0.34 19.70
CA ARG A 126 -6.10 0.35 21.16
C ARG A 126 -6.93 1.48 21.77
N LEU A 127 -6.88 2.69 21.18
CA LEU A 127 -7.74 3.79 21.59
C LEU A 127 -9.21 3.41 21.50
N ASN A 128 -9.62 2.82 20.37
CA ASN A 128 -11.00 2.39 20.14
C ASN A 128 -11.45 1.25 21.07
N SER A 129 -10.54 0.33 21.40
CA SER A 129 -10.85 -0.75 22.37
C SER A 129 -10.98 -0.24 23.81
N GLN A 130 -10.29 0.84 24.17
CA GLN A 130 -10.38 1.47 25.49
C GLN A 130 -11.59 2.41 25.63
N ARG A 131 -12.05 2.98 24.52
CA ARG A 131 -13.20 3.89 24.43
C ARG A 131 -14.04 3.56 23.21
N SER A 132 -15.04 2.73 23.40
CA SER A 132 -15.97 2.34 22.33
C SER A 132 -16.98 3.44 21.96
N VAL A 133 -17.21 4.41 22.86
CA VAL A 133 -18.17 5.51 22.66
C VAL A 133 -17.51 6.83 23.00
N PHE A 134 -17.70 7.82 22.15
CA PHE A 134 -17.27 9.20 22.37
C PHE A 134 -18.51 10.11 22.50
N PRO A 135 -18.48 11.09 23.45
CA PRO A 135 -19.63 11.94 23.71
C PRO A 135 -19.94 12.93 22.57
N SER A 136 -18.99 13.16 21.66
CA SER A 136 -19.15 14.03 20.47
C SER A 136 -18.06 13.77 19.44
N ASP A 137 -18.28 14.19 18.20
CA ASP A 137 -17.30 14.14 17.12
C ASP A 137 -16.01 14.91 17.48
N THR A 138 -16.16 16.06 18.16
CA THR A 138 -15.02 16.84 18.65
C THR A 138 -14.18 16.06 19.66
N ALA A 139 -14.83 15.28 20.55
CA ALA A 139 -14.12 14.44 21.51
C ALA A 139 -13.37 13.29 20.80
N LEU A 140 -13.97 12.70 19.78
CA LEU A 140 -13.33 11.69 18.93
C LEU A 140 -12.11 12.29 18.20
N LEU A 141 -12.28 13.42 17.53
CA LEU A 141 -11.19 14.09 16.80
C LEU A 141 -10.02 14.46 17.71
N LYS A 142 -10.29 14.99 18.90
CA LYS A 142 -9.24 15.28 19.90
C LYS A 142 -8.50 14.02 20.34
N ALA A 143 -9.22 12.92 20.57
CA ALA A 143 -8.60 11.66 20.99
C ALA A 143 -7.74 11.07 19.86
N LEU A 144 -8.21 11.09 18.61
CA LEU A 144 -7.45 10.65 17.44
C LEU A 144 -6.20 11.52 17.23
N TYR A 145 -6.34 12.84 17.35
CA TYR A 145 -5.21 13.77 17.24
C TYR A 145 -4.14 13.47 18.29
N LEU A 146 -4.50 13.36 19.57
CA LEU A 146 -3.56 13.07 20.65
C LEU A 146 -2.89 11.71 20.48
N ALA A 147 -3.64 10.68 20.10
CA ALA A 147 -3.10 9.35 19.87
C ALA A 147 -2.08 9.36 18.70
N THR A 148 -2.41 10.05 17.62
CA THR A 148 -1.53 10.20 16.46
C THR A 148 -0.27 11.01 16.83
N PHE A 149 -0.43 12.11 17.54
CA PHE A 149 0.68 12.98 18.01
C PHE A 149 1.67 12.19 18.89
N GLU A 150 1.16 11.40 19.85
CA GLU A 150 2.02 10.57 20.71
C GLU A 150 2.71 9.43 19.93
N ALA A 151 2.01 8.83 18.95
CA ALA A 151 2.60 7.81 18.10
C ALA A 151 3.74 8.37 17.23
N THR A 152 3.54 9.55 16.63
CA THR A 152 4.50 10.16 15.71
C THR A 152 5.74 10.74 16.41
N LYS A 153 5.68 11.05 17.70
CA LYS A 153 6.88 11.41 18.50
C LYS A 153 7.99 10.36 18.43
N LYS A 154 7.61 9.10 18.22
CA LYS A 154 8.55 7.98 18.11
C LYS A 154 9.13 7.81 16.69
N TRP A 155 8.64 8.57 15.72
CA TRP A 155 9.09 8.52 14.32
C TRP A 155 10.26 9.48 14.11
N THR A 156 11.39 9.15 14.73
CA THR A 156 12.60 10.00 14.71
C THR A 156 13.53 9.70 13.55
N MET A 157 13.36 8.57 12.89
CA MET A 157 14.21 8.13 11.78
C MET A 157 13.61 8.55 10.43
N PRO A 158 14.31 9.35 9.62
CA PRO A 158 13.87 9.59 8.24
C PRO A 158 13.90 8.28 7.45
N LEU A 159 12.99 8.16 6.47
CA LEU A 159 13.06 7.05 5.51
C LEU A 159 14.40 7.12 4.78
N ARG A 160 15.14 6.00 4.79
CA ARG A 160 16.40 5.90 4.04
C ARG A 160 16.13 6.19 2.56
N ASN A 161 16.99 6.98 1.96
CA ASN A 161 16.92 7.39 0.54
C ASN A 161 15.69 8.23 0.17
N TRP A 162 15.05 8.93 1.14
CA TRP A 162 13.89 9.78 0.85
C TRP A 162 14.18 10.82 -0.24
N GLY A 163 15.39 11.40 -0.28
CA GLY A 163 15.83 12.30 -1.35
C GLY A 163 15.73 11.68 -2.74
N ARG A 164 16.16 10.42 -2.91
CA ARG A 164 16.04 9.69 -4.20
C ARG A 164 14.59 9.38 -4.56
N VAL A 165 13.76 9.10 -3.56
CA VAL A 165 12.32 8.86 -3.78
C VAL A 165 11.66 10.12 -4.30
N THR A 166 11.92 11.29 -3.67
CA THR A 166 11.36 12.57 -4.09
C THR A 166 11.88 13.00 -5.47
N GLU A 167 13.16 12.82 -5.74
CA GLU A 167 13.79 13.10 -7.03
C GLU A 167 13.19 12.23 -8.15
N SER A 168 13.02 10.93 -7.91
CA SER A 168 12.36 10.02 -8.85
C SER A 168 10.88 10.37 -9.08
N CYS A 169 10.17 10.84 -8.06
CA CYS A 169 8.78 11.28 -8.19
C CYS A 169 8.69 12.62 -8.94
N GLN A 170 9.62 13.55 -8.74
CA GLN A 170 9.67 14.82 -9.47
C GLN A 170 9.92 14.61 -10.97
N LEU A 171 10.77 13.65 -11.35
CA LEU A 171 11.01 13.29 -12.75
C LEU A 171 9.78 12.70 -13.44
N CYS A 172 8.90 12.04 -12.70
CA CYS A 172 7.63 11.50 -13.22
C CYS A 172 6.55 12.58 -13.41
N MET A 173 6.72 13.78 -12.84
CA MET A 173 5.71 14.86 -12.79
C MET A 173 6.24 16.18 -13.36
N MET A 174 6.95 16.15 -14.48
CA MET A 174 7.65 17.32 -15.04
C MET A 174 6.79 18.54 -15.45
N ASP A 175 5.48 18.56 -15.23
CA ASP A 175 4.61 19.65 -15.68
C ASP A 175 4.05 20.60 -14.60
N ASP A 176 4.21 20.32 -13.29
CA ASP A 176 3.70 21.25 -12.25
C ASP A 176 4.64 21.34 -11.02
N LEU A 177 5.66 22.16 -11.17
CA LEU A 177 6.60 22.53 -10.12
C LEU A 177 6.05 23.67 -9.27
N PHE A 178 5.32 23.43 -8.19
CA PHE A 178 5.42 24.25 -6.96
C PHE A 178 4.52 23.67 -5.85
N SER A 179 5.17 23.23 -4.75
CA SER A 179 4.54 22.87 -3.47
C SER A 179 3.83 21.51 -3.39
N ILE A 180 4.49 20.43 -3.77
CA ILE A 180 3.96 19.08 -3.56
C ILE A 180 4.56 18.51 -2.28
N TYR A 181 3.77 18.44 -1.23
CA TYR A 181 4.01 17.55 -0.10
C TYR A 181 3.65 16.14 -0.57
N PHE A 182 4.66 15.32 -0.87
CA PHE A 182 4.45 13.93 -1.26
C PHE A 182 3.89 13.13 -0.09
N TYR A 183 2.67 12.68 -0.22
CA TYR A 183 2.11 11.70 0.69
C TYR A 183 1.96 10.37 -0.06
N ILE A 184 2.76 9.38 0.34
CA ILE A 184 2.43 7.97 0.08
C ILE A 184 1.58 7.55 1.26
N CYS A 185 0.27 7.58 1.09
CA CYS A 185 -0.66 7.14 2.11
C CYS A 185 -0.90 5.64 1.94
N ILE A 186 -0.58 4.86 2.97
CA ILE A 186 -0.87 3.42 3.02
C ILE A 186 -1.99 3.23 4.04
N VAL A 187 -3.19 2.94 3.58
CA VAL A 187 -4.38 2.72 4.42
C VAL A 187 -4.72 1.24 4.51
#